data_d180d8edd47f3c2c912b60bdbd417b53
#
_entry.id   d180d8edd47f3c2c912b60bdbd417b53
#
_cell.length_a   1.000
_cell.length_b   1.000
_cell.length_c   1.000
_cell.angle_alpha   90.00
_cell.angle_beta   90.00
_cell.angle_gamma   90.00
#
_symmetry.space_group_name_H-M   'P 1'
#
loop_
_entity.id
_entity.type
_entity.pdbx_description
1 polymer ?
#
loop_
_entity_poly.entity_id
_entity_poly.type
_entity_poly.pdbx_seq_one_letter_code
_entity_poly.pdbx_strand_id
1 'polypeptide(L)'
;MAIPFSRYVSITSGVGGTGGARERDLISRIFTQNDLVPTGAALEFSSADAVRTYFGSSSDEYLRAAFYFGWVSKAITRAKKIAFARWNDAAVAPRVYGDTTAKTLATYTAVSSGKLNITMGAFTTELTGINLSAAVSLAGVASAMQTVIRAYVAGGALFTGATVTYNATRSSFDLVGGATGAAAISINAVSSGTDLGTLLGWRSAGETILSDGAAAIEPVDAVADLAAVDNNFASFLFNETLTDAQILAIAEWNDTQNNMYMYLKAAATSTQAGVDYAALADISGVGVTLEDATGYAEMVPGIILAATDYTRRSASQNYMFQTFDLDALVTTEAAANTLDGYRCNYYGQTQQAGQNLSFYQRGILMGGLNDAVDMNVYANEIWLKDAAGVAIINLLLALTQVSANTEGRSQIMAILQDVIDRAIFNGVIIAGKTLTTLQKIYINELTGDDLAWHQVQSIGWWLDCVIESYVNAQTQLTEYKATYTLVYSKADAIRFVSGTHVLI
;
A
#
# COMPACT_ATOMS: atom_id res chain seq x y z
N MET A 1 43.86 35.43 -15.42
CA MET A 1 42.94 34.37 -15.00
C MET A 1 43.30 33.95 -13.58
N ALA A 2 42.36 33.93 -12.68
CA ALA A 2 42.60 33.46 -11.31
C ALA A 2 42.91 31.95 -11.30
N ILE A 3 43.72 31.49 -10.34
CA ILE A 3 44.03 30.05 -10.17
C ILE A 3 42.73 29.35 -9.78
N PRO A 4 42.29 28.30 -10.52
CA PRO A 4 41.03 27.64 -10.24
C PRO A 4 41.08 26.92 -8.88
N PHE A 5 39.98 26.96 -8.16
CA PHE A 5 39.82 26.32 -6.84
C PHE A 5 40.13 24.81 -6.86
N SER A 6 39.84 24.15 -7.99
CA SER A 6 40.15 22.73 -8.22
C SER A 6 41.61 22.34 -8.12
N ARG A 7 42.52 23.34 -8.16
CA ARG A 7 43.97 23.12 -7.93
C ARG A 7 44.28 22.81 -6.45
N TYR A 8 43.44 23.28 -5.54
CA TYR A 8 43.64 23.13 -4.09
C TYR A 8 42.70 22.09 -3.46
N VAL A 9 41.50 21.92 -4.03
CA VAL A 9 40.50 20.97 -3.56
C VAL A 9 39.86 20.30 -4.78
N SER A 10 40.11 19.02 -4.97
CA SER A 10 39.46 18.18 -5.99
C SER A 10 38.60 17.17 -5.28
N ILE A 11 37.28 17.28 -5.42
CA ILE A 11 36.33 16.29 -4.90
C ILE A 11 35.76 15.55 -6.10
N THR A 12 36.10 14.27 -6.23
CA THR A 12 35.53 13.41 -7.25
C THR A 12 34.33 12.67 -6.64
N SER A 13 33.13 12.99 -7.10
CA SER A 13 31.93 12.22 -6.74
C SER A 13 31.87 10.98 -7.59
N GLY A 14 32.14 9.82 -6.99
CA GLY A 14 31.87 8.54 -7.59
C GLY A 14 30.56 8.01 -7.03
N VAL A 15 29.63 7.57 -7.88
CA VAL A 15 28.51 6.72 -7.44
C VAL A 15 29.12 5.34 -7.15
N GLY A 16 29.70 5.20 -5.98
CA GLY A 16 30.20 3.94 -5.46
C GLY A 16 29.27 3.52 -4.35
N GLY A 17 28.67 2.36 -4.49
CA GLY A 17 27.95 1.74 -3.43
C GLY A 17 26.59 1.20 -3.87
N THR A 18 26.31 -0.02 -3.49
CA THR A 18 24.96 -0.58 -3.37
C THR A 18 24.09 0.45 -2.67
N GLY A 19 23.00 0.88 -3.30
CA GLY A 19 22.05 1.81 -2.67
C GLY A 19 21.64 1.25 -1.30
N GLY A 20 21.71 2.09 -0.25
CA GLY A 20 21.23 1.72 1.07
C GLY A 20 19.73 1.42 1.07
N ALA A 21 19.22 0.80 2.14
CA ALA A 21 17.80 0.66 2.34
C ALA A 21 17.15 2.06 2.45
N ARG A 22 15.93 2.20 1.88
CA ARG A 22 15.13 3.42 1.96
C ARG A 22 13.92 3.20 2.88
N GLU A 23 13.45 4.27 3.52
CA GLU A 23 12.17 4.26 4.22
C GLU A 23 11.04 3.98 3.22
N ARG A 24 9.98 3.30 3.68
CA ARG A 24 8.80 3.01 2.86
C ARG A 24 8.04 4.30 2.53
N ASP A 25 7.46 4.32 1.36
CA ASP A 25 6.43 5.30 1.04
C ASP A 25 5.15 4.88 1.82
N LEU A 26 4.72 5.67 2.79
CA LEU A 26 3.57 5.33 3.65
C LEU A 26 2.24 5.48 2.89
N ILE A 27 2.12 4.81 1.77
CA ILE A 27 0.99 4.90 0.82
C ILE A 27 -0.10 3.88 1.15
N SER A 28 -1.29 4.09 0.56
CA SER A 28 -2.36 3.10 0.59
C SER A 28 -2.24 2.13 -0.59
N ARG A 29 -2.48 0.85 -0.32
CA ARG A 29 -2.61 -0.22 -1.31
C ARG A 29 -4.05 -0.69 -1.36
N ILE A 30 -4.65 -0.65 -2.55
CA ILE A 30 -6.02 -1.09 -2.79
C ILE A 30 -5.98 -2.42 -3.53
N PHE A 31 -6.55 -3.46 -2.93
CA PHE A 31 -6.72 -4.75 -3.57
C PHE A 31 -7.96 -4.73 -4.46
N THR A 32 -7.80 -5.12 -5.72
CA THR A 32 -8.84 -5.09 -6.74
C THR A 32 -8.86 -6.37 -7.57
N GLN A 33 -10.03 -6.74 -8.07
CA GLN A 33 -10.21 -7.83 -9.04
C GLN A 33 -10.11 -7.33 -10.49
N ASN A 34 -9.74 -6.08 -10.72
CA ASN A 34 -9.62 -5.51 -12.07
C ASN A 34 -8.55 -6.25 -12.87
N ASP A 35 -8.96 -6.79 -14.02
CA ASP A 35 -8.13 -7.60 -14.90
C ASP A 35 -6.94 -6.86 -15.52
N LEU A 36 -6.93 -5.52 -15.47
CA LEU A 36 -5.81 -4.70 -15.95
C LEU A 36 -4.62 -4.70 -15.00
N VAL A 37 -4.82 -5.11 -13.74
CA VAL A 37 -3.71 -5.38 -12.83
C VAL A 37 -3.27 -6.84 -13.05
N PRO A 38 -2.02 -7.11 -13.43
CA PRO A 38 -1.54 -8.48 -13.60
C PRO A 38 -1.64 -9.29 -12.31
N THR A 39 -1.88 -10.58 -12.43
CA THR A 39 -1.91 -11.50 -11.27
C THR A 39 -0.59 -11.47 -10.50
N GLY A 40 -0.65 -11.43 -9.17
CA GLY A 40 0.53 -11.38 -8.31
C GLY A 40 1.33 -10.07 -8.39
N ALA A 41 0.76 -8.99 -8.94
CA ALA A 41 1.41 -7.70 -9.06
C ALA A 41 0.69 -6.59 -8.28
N ALA A 42 1.45 -5.56 -7.92
CA ALA A 42 0.95 -4.27 -7.47
C ALA A 42 1.49 -3.16 -8.38
N LEU A 43 0.64 -2.23 -8.78
CA LEU A 43 0.96 -1.12 -9.66
C LEU A 43 0.88 0.19 -8.88
N GLU A 44 1.98 0.97 -8.88
CA GLU A 44 2.02 2.29 -8.24
C GLU A 44 1.71 3.41 -9.24
N PHE A 45 0.90 4.38 -8.82
CA PHE A 45 0.55 5.56 -9.60
C PHE A 45 0.82 6.83 -8.78
N SER A 46 1.34 7.86 -9.44
CA SER A 46 1.69 9.14 -8.82
C SER A 46 0.63 10.23 -9.00
N SER A 47 -0.46 9.96 -9.70
CA SER A 47 -1.56 10.90 -9.92
C SER A 47 -2.85 10.19 -10.32
N ALA A 48 -3.99 10.84 -10.08
CA ALA A 48 -5.30 10.37 -10.55
C ALA A 48 -5.37 10.30 -12.09
N ASP A 49 -4.72 11.22 -12.80
CA ASP A 49 -4.69 11.20 -14.27
C ASP A 49 -3.95 9.99 -14.83
N ALA A 50 -2.87 9.54 -14.17
CA ALA A 50 -2.18 8.31 -14.55
C ALA A 50 -3.09 7.09 -14.35
N VAL A 51 -3.84 7.02 -13.25
CA VAL A 51 -4.83 5.97 -12.99
C VAL A 51 -5.96 6.01 -14.04
N ARG A 52 -6.48 7.21 -14.35
CA ARG A 52 -7.50 7.39 -15.39
C ARG A 52 -7.03 6.89 -16.76
N THR A 53 -5.81 7.19 -17.12
CA THR A 53 -5.22 6.76 -18.40
C THR A 53 -5.10 5.25 -18.48
N TYR A 54 -4.76 4.61 -17.36
CA TYR A 54 -4.56 3.17 -17.28
C TYR A 54 -5.87 2.38 -17.22
N PHE A 55 -6.77 2.74 -16.29
CA PHE A 55 -8.00 2.00 -16.02
C PHE A 55 -9.24 2.53 -16.73
N GLY A 56 -9.22 3.78 -17.20
CA GLY A 56 -10.36 4.47 -17.77
C GLY A 56 -11.07 5.41 -16.79
N SER A 57 -11.81 6.37 -17.34
CA SER A 57 -12.45 7.46 -16.56
C SER A 57 -13.65 7.04 -15.70
N SER A 58 -14.20 5.85 -15.92
CA SER A 58 -15.36 5.32 -15.18
C SER A 58 -14.99 4.14 -14.28
N SER A 59 -13.71 3.79 -14.17
CA SER A 59 -13.28 2.70 -13.29
C SER A 59 -13.33 3.12 -11.82
N ASP A 60 -13.59 2.17 -10.93
CA ASP A 60 -13.59 2.41 -9.49
C ASP A 60 -12.19 2.83 -9.01
N GLU A 61 -11.13 2.27 -9.59
CA GLU A 61 -9.74 2.63 -9.30
C GLU A 61 -9.47 4.10 -9.57
N TYR A 62 -10.00 4.65 -10.68
CA TYR A 62 -9.83 6.07 -10.99
C TYR A 62 -10.63 6.96 -10.03
N LEU A 63 -11.87 6.60 -9.72
CA LEU A 63 -12.70 7.38 -8.81
C LEU A 63 -12.10 7.40 -7.40
N ARG A 64 -11.60 6.28 -6.90
CA ARG A 64 -10.85 6.19 -5.64
C ARG A 64 -9.56 6.99 -5.68
N ALA A 65 -8.80 6.93 -6.76
CA ALA A 65 -7.59 7.72 -6.93
C ALA A 65 -7.87 9.23 -7.00
N ALA A 66 -8.97 9.65 -7.64
CA ALA A 66 -9.39 11.04 -7.69
C ALA A 66 -9.71 11.58 -6.28
N PHE A 67 -10.43 10.81 -5.46
CA PHE A 67 -10.69 11.12 -4.07
C PHE A 67 -9.39 11.17 -3.24
N TYR A 68 -8.53 10.17 -3.41
CA TYR A 68 -7.27 10.05 -2.67
C TYR A 68 -6.31 11.21 -2.92
N PHE A 69 -6.05 11.57 -4.18
CA PHE A 69 -5.15 12.67 -4.54
C PHE A 69 -5.80 14.06 -4.42
N GLY A 70 -7.12 14.12 -4.37
CA GLY A 70 -7.89 15.38 -4.26
C GLY A 70 -7.70 16.07 -2.92
N TRP A 71 -7.48 15.31 -1.85
CA TRP A 71 -7.37 15.87 -0.51
C TRP A 71 -6.04 16.55 -0.23
N VAL A 72 -6.12 17.66 0.55
CA VAL A 72 -4.96 18.43 1.00
C VAL A 72 -5.02 18.55 2.52
N SER A 73 -3.95 18.16 3.19
CA SER A 73 -3.83 18.26 4.64
C SER A 73 -3.80 19.72 5.11
N LYS A 74 -4.05 19.94 6.41
CA LYS A 74 -3.90 21.26 7.05
C LYS A 74 -2.45 21.78 6.99
N ALA A 75 -1.47 20.89 6.82
CA ALA A 75 -0.06 21.23 6.61
C ALA A 75 0.29 21.50 5.13
N ILE A 76 -0.72 21.55 4.24
CA ILE A 76 -0.57 21.74 2.79
C ILE A 76 0.35 20.65 2.18
N THR A 77 0.08 19.41 2.56
CA THR A 77 0.70 18.20 1.99
C THR A 77 -0.37 17.33 1.34
N ARG A 78 0.03 16.47 0.42
CA ARG A 78 -0.84 15.52 -0.30
C ARG A 78 -0.18 14.16 -0.37
N ALA A 79 -0.98 13.12 -0.54
CA ALA A 79 -0.48 11.82 -0.91
C ALA A 79 0.28 11.90 -2.24
N LYS A 80 1.43 11.21 -2.33
CA LYS A 80 2.31 11.24 -3.50
C LYS A 80 2.09 10.08 -4.44
N LYS A 81 1.62 8.95 -3.93
CA LYS A 81 1.41 7.70 -4.66
C LYS A 81 0.23 6.93 -4.08
N ILE A 82 -0.37 6.08 -4.91
CA ILE A 82 -1.33 5.04 -4.54
C ILE A 82 -0.93 3.75 -5.24
N ALA A 83 -1.19 2.60 -4.64
CA ALA A 83 -0.95 1.31 -5.25
C ALA A 83 -2.25 0.53 -5.45
N PHE A 84 -2.40 -0.14 -6.60
CA PHE A 84 -3.45 -1.12 -6.86
C PHE A 84 -2.83 -2.50 -6.99
N ALA A 85 -3.34 -3.46 -6.23
CA ALA A 85 -2.84 -4.82 -6.18
C ALA A 85 -3.90 -5.80 -6.64
N ARG A 86 -3.48 -6.84 -7.37
CA ARG A 86 -4.41 -7.86 -7.86
C ARG A 86 -4.69 -8.94 -6.81
N TRP A 87 -5.96 -9.25 -6.64
CA TRP A 87 -6.42 -10.50 -6.05
C TRP A 87 -7.58 -11.08 -6.88
N ASN A 88 -7.87 -12.34 -6.74
CA ASN A 88 -8.96 -13.00 -7.49
C ASN A 88 -9.60 -14.09 -6.67
N ASP A 89 -10.91 -14.01 -6.46
CA ASP A 89 -11.73 -14.97 -5.73
C ASP A 89 -12.06 -16.23 -6.54
N ALA A 90 -11.89 -16.15 -7.86
CA ALA A 90 -12.06 -17.27 -8.78
C ALA A 90 -10.81 -17.45 -9.65
N ALA A 91 -10.59 -18.65 -10.15
CA ALA A 91 -9.51 -18.92 -11.07
C ALA A 91 -9.66 -18.09 -12.35
N VAL A 92 -8.57 -17.43 -12.79
CA VAL A 92 -8.53 -16.56 -13.97
C VAL A 92 -7.68 -17.15 -15.08
N ALA A 93 -8.05 -16.85 -16.34
CA ALA A 93 -7.31 -17.27 -17.51
C ALA A 93 -6.13 -16.31 -17.80
N PRO A 94 -5.06 -16.78 -18.47
CA PRO A 94 -3.99 -15.91 -18.93
C PRO A 94 -4.50 -14.91 -19.95
N ARG A 95 -3.97 -13.67 -19.94
CA ARG A 95 -4.46 -12.55 -20.74
C ARG A 95 -3.35 -11.68 -21.30
N VAL A 96 -3.60 -11.11 -22.47
CA VAL A 96 -2.80 -10.04 -23.07
C VAL A 96 -3.75 -8.90 -23.42
N TYR A 97 -3.49 -7.73 -22.86
CA TYR A 97 -4.11 -6.48 -23.31
C TYR A 97 -3.09 -5.72 -24.15
N GLY A 98 -3.42 -5.51 -25.42
CA GLY A 98 -2.57 -4.78 -26.35
C GLY A 98 -2.38 -3.32 -25.95
N ASP A 99 -1.38 -2.68 -26.53
CA ASP A 99 -1.16 -1.24 -26.38
C ASP A 99 -2.39 -0.43 -26.85
N THR A 100 -2.50 0.79 -26.35
CA THR A 100 -3.62 1.69 -26.59
C THR A 100 -3.41 2.64 -27.79
N THR A 101 -2.35 2.43 -28.58
CA THR A 101 -2.12 3.24 -29.78
C THR A 101 -3.22 3.03 -30.81
N ALA A 102 -3.58 4.09 -31.54
CA ALA A 102 -4.64 4.03 -32.53
C ALA A 102 -4.34 2.96 -33.62
N LYS A 103 -5.32 2.09 -33.88
CA LYS A 103 -5.21 1.01 -34.85
C LYS A 103 -5.92 1.38 -36.16
N THR A 104 -5.23 1.16 -37.27
CA THR A 104 -5.75 1.44 -38.61
C THR A 104 -6.01 0.14 -39.37
N LEU A 105 -7.23 -0.10 -39.85
CA LEU A 105 -7.61 -1.34 -40.55
C LEU A 105 -6.66 -1.66 -41.74
N ALA A 106 -6.26 -0.64 -42.49
CA ALA A 106 -5.38 -0.80 -43.66
C ALA A 106 -4.02 -1.46 -43.30
N THR A 107 -3.50 -1.24 -42.09
CA THR A 107 -2.25 -1.88 -41.61
C THR A 107 -2.40 -3.40 -41.55
N TYR A 108 -3.54 -3.89 -41.14
CA TYR A 108 -3.82 -5.32 -40.97
C TYR A 108 -4.24 -5.98 -42.30
N THR A 109 -5.04 -5.31 -43.10
CA THR A 109 -5.45 -5.85 -44.41
C THR A 109 -4.31 -5.94 -45.43
N ALA A 110 -3.20 -5.26 -45.19
CA ALA A 110 -1.97 -5.42 -45.98
C ALA A 110 -1.22 -6.73 -45.66
N VAL A 111 -1.60 -7.43 -44.59
CA VAL A 111 -0.93 -8.69 -44.16
C VAL A 111 -1.58 -9.87 -44.86
N SER A 112 -0.87 -10.49 -45.80
CA SER A 112 -1.25 -11.74 -46.49
C SER A 112 -0.59 -13.00 -45.91
N SER A 113 0.52 -12.86 -45.15
CA SER A 113 1.26 -13.98 -44.55
C SER A 113 1.99 -13.51 -43.29
N GLY A 114 1.22 -13.25 -42.22
CA GLY A 114 1.76 -12.90 -40.91
C GLY A 114 2.15 -14.12 -40.07
N LYS A 115 2.85 -13.85 -38.97
CA LYS A 115 3.24 -14.84 -37.96
C LYS A 115 2.95 -14.33 -36.55
N LEU A 116 2.65 -15.25 -35.65
CA LEU A 116 2.52 -14.98 -34.21
C LEU A 116 3.23 -16.06 -33.43
N ASN A 117 4.20 -15.69 -32.58
CA ASN A 117 4.86 -16.60 -31.67
C ASN A 117 4.31 -16.37 -30.25
N ILE A 118 3.59 -17.36 -29.72
CA ILE A 118 2.84 -17.25 -28.46
C ILE A 118 3.13 -18.46 -27.56
N THR A 119 3.30 -18.19 -26.27
CA THR A 119 3.33 -19.19 -25.21
C THR A 119 2.10 -19.03 -24.34
N MET A 120 1.36 -20.12 -24.08
CA MET A 120 0.32 -20.21 -23.04
C MET A 120 0.49 -21.52 -22.26
N GLY A 121 0.70 -21.43 -20.95
CA GLY A 121 1.04 -22.57 -20.10
C GLY A 121 2.36 -23.22 -20.55
N ALA A 122 2.33 -24.52 -20.77
CA ALA A 122 3.50 -25.29 -21.20
C ALA A 122 3.72 -25.29 -22.76
N PHE A 123 2.84 -24.63 -23.52
CA PHE A 123 2.84 -24.72 -24.97
C PHE A 123 3.34 -23.44 -25.61
N THR A 124 4.42 -23.55 -26.39
CA THR A 124 4.95 -22.46 -27.23
C THR A 124 4.79 -22.84 -28.70
N THR A 125 4.26 -21.93 -29.51
CA THR A 125 4.08 -22.18 -30.96
C THR A 125 4.26 -20.90 -31.77
N GLU A 126 4.89 -21.04 -32.96
CA GLU A 126 4.87 -20.00 -33.99
C GLU A 126 3.78 -20.32 -35.02
N LEU A 127 2.67 -19.62 -34.93
CA LEU A 127 1.58 -19.68 -35.91
C LEU A 127 1.99 -18.91 -37.17
N THR A 128 1.86 -19.53 -38.35
CA THR A 128 2.36 -18.99 -39.61
C THR A 128 1.28 -18.92 -40.68
N GLY A 129 1.53 -18.16 -41.75
CA GLY A 129 0.59 -18.05 -42.86
C GLY A 129 -0.70 -17.30 -42.52
N ILE A 130 -0.68 -16.42 -41.53
CA ILE A 130 -1.87 -15.70 -41.07
C ILE A 130 -2.23 -14.62 -42.09
N ASN A 131 -3.39 -14.77 -42.71
CA ASN A 131 -3.90 -13.82 -43.73
C ASN A 131 -5.03 -12.99 -43.14
N LEU A 132 -4.83 -11.68 -43.07
CA LEU A 132 -5.82 -10.70 -42.57
C LEU A 132 -6.43 -9.84 -43.67
N SER A 133 -6.08 -10.08 -44.94
CA SER A 133 -6.50 -9.22 -46.10
C SER A 133 -8.00 -9.18 -46.30
N ALA A 134 -8.74 -10.20 -45.88
CA ALA A 134 -10.19 -10.25 -45.98
C ALA A 134 -10.95 -9.56 -44.84
N ALA A 135 -10.26 -9.03 -43.84
CA ALA A 135 -10.91 -8.36 -42.72
C ALA A 135 -11.53 -7.02 -43.12
N VAL A 136 -12.78 -6.80 -42.81
CA VAL A 136 -13.53 -5.56 -43.15
C VAL A 136 -13.63 -4.59 -41.96
N SER A 137 -13.13 -4.99 -40.78
CA SER A 137 -13.12 -4.17 -39.56
C SER A 137 -12.03 -4.66 -38.60
N LEU A 138 -11.67 -3.86 -37.61
CA LEU A 138 -10.75 -4.29 -36.54
C LEU A 138 -11.33 -5.47 -35.74
N ALA A 139 -12.63 -5.54 -35.52
CA ALA A 139 -13.27 -6.71 -34.94
C ALA A 139 -13.12 -7.96 -35.83
N GLY A 140 -13.15 -7.76 -37.18
CA GLY A 140 -12.86 -8.82 -38.14
C GLY A 140 -11.42 -9.32 -38.05
N VAL A 141 -10.47 -8.43 -37.85
CA VAL A 141 -9.05 -8.80 -37.58
C VAL A 141 -8.96 -9.66 -36.29
N ALA A 142 -9.61 -9.24 -35.21
CA ALA A 142 -9.65 -10.00 -33.95
C ALA A 142 -10.24 -11.41 -34.16
N SER A 143 -11.36 -11.52 -34.90
CA SER A 143 -11.99 -12.81 -35.22
C SER A 143 -11.10 -13.73 -36.06
N ALA A 144 -10.36 -13.16 -37.02
CA ALA A 144 -9.39 -13.94 -37.83
C ALA A 144 -8.25 -14.46 -36.94
N MET A 145 -7.70 -13.62 -36.07
CA MET A 145 -6.67 -14.02 -35.11
C MET A 145 -7.17 -15.12 -34.15
N GLN A 146 -8.38 -14.96 -33.62
CA GLN A 146 -9.02 -15.98 -32.76
C GLN A 146 -9.12 -17.33 -33.48
N THR A 147 -9.54 -17.33 -34.73
CA THR A 147 -9.68 -18.55 -35.55
C THR A 147 -8.33 -19.26 -35.67
N VAL A 148 -7.27 -18.53 -35.98
CA VAL A 148 -5.92 -19.08 -36.13
C VAL A 148 -5.38 -19.64 -34.81
N ILE A 149 -5.55 -18.90 -33.70
CA ILE A 149 -5.10 -19.35 -32.36
C ILE A 149 -5.84 -20.63 -31.97
N ARG A 150 -7.15 -20.67 -32.16
CA ARG A 150 -7.99 -21.84 -31.84
C ARG A 150 -7.67 -23.08 -32.69
N ALA A 151 -7.13 -22.91 -33.87
CA ALA A 151 -6.72 -24.01 -34.76
C ALA A 151 -5.53 -24.80 -34.22
N TYR A 152 -4.79 -24.26 -33.26
CA TYR A 152 -3.68 -24.98 -32.60
C TYR A 152 -4.19 -25.94 -31.52
N VAL A 153 -4.67 -27.10 -31.95
CA VAL A 153 -5.28 -28.12 -31.07
C VAL A 153 -4.29 -28.72 -30.05
N ALA A 154 -3.01 -28.79 -30.42
CA ALA A 154 -1.97 -29.33 -29.52
C ALA A 154 -1.82 -28.49 -28.22
N GLY A 155 -2.21 -27.22 -28.23
CA GLY A 155 -2.18 -26.35 -27.04
C GLY A 155 -3.35 -26.57 -26.08
N GLY A 156 -4.22 -27.57 -26.34
CA GLY A 156 -5.35 -27.91 -25.46
C GLY A 156 -6.36 -26.78 -25.30
N ALA A 157 -7.08 -26.80 -24.17
CA ALA A 157 -8.15 -25.84 -23.88
C ALA A 157 -7.68 -24.38 -23.86
N LEU A 158 -6.44 -24.11 -23.43
CA LEU A 158 -5.87 -22.76 -23.42
C LEU A 158 -5.93 -22.09 -24.80
N PHE A 159 -5.66 -22.84 -25.87
CA PHE A 159 -5.68 -22.35 -27.24
C PHE A 159 -7.05 -22.51 -27.90
N THR A 160 -7.65 -23.71 -27.82
CA THR A 160 -8.90 -24.00 -28.54
C THR A 160 -10.11 -23.23 -28.04
N GLY A 161 -10.07 -22.78 -26.76
CA GLY A 161 -11.08 -21.91 -26.15
C GLY A 161 -10.69 -20.43 -26.15
N ALA A 162 -9.50 -20.05 -26.61
CA ALA A 162 -9.02 -18.66 -26.54
C ALA A 162 -9.95 -17.68 -27.25
N THR A 163 -10.06 -16.47 -26.73
CA THR A 163 -10.84 -15.38 -27.34
C THR A 163 -9.93 -14.20 -27.66
N VAL A 164 -10.14 -13.63 -28.85
CA VAL A 164 -9.48 -12.36 -29.24
C VAL A 164 -10.56 -11.36 -29.57
N THR A 165 -10.50 -10.18 -28.97
CA THR A 165 -11.44 -9.09 -29.16
C THR A 165 -10.72 -7.80 -29.49
N TYR A 166 -11.39 -6.90 -30.21
CA TYR A 166 -10.94 -5.52 -30.36
C TYR A 166 -11.75 -4.63 -29.41
N ASN A 167 -11.07 -4.02 -28.45
CA ASN A 167 -11.66 -3.08 -27.51
C ASN A 167 -11.58 -1.66 -28.10
N ALA A 168 -12.72 -1.15 -28.54
CA ALA A 168 -12.78 0.16 -29.19
C ALA A 168 -12.52 1.32 -28.22
N THR A 169 -12.85 1.16 -26.93
CA THR A 169 -12.62 2.19 -25.91
C THR A 169 -11.14 2.36 -25.60
N ARG A 170 -10.40 1.25 -25.55
CA ARG A 170 -8.94 1.24 -25.34
C ARG A 170 -8.13 1.30 -26.63
N SER A 171 -8.76 1.10 -27.77
CA SER A 171 -8.09 0.91 -29.07
C SER A 171 -7.12 -0.28 -29.07
N SER A 172 -7.37 -1.32 -28.27
CA SER A 172 -6.49 -2.47 -28.09
C SER A 172 -7.08 -3.75 -28.66
N PHE A 173 -6.20 -4.66 -29.10
CA PHE A 173 -6.55 -6.06 -29.28
C PHE A 173 -6.27 -6.83 -27.98
N ASP A 174 -7.26 -7.52 -27.48
CA ASP A 174 -7.18 -8.22 -26.20
C ASP A 174 -7.34 -9.73 -26.43
N LEU A 175 -6.43 -10.54 -25.88
CA LEU A 175 -6.45 -12.00 -25.92
C LEU A 175 -6.69 -12.54 -24.52
N VAL A 176 -7.62 -13.50 -24.41
CA VAL A 176 -7.86 -14.25 -23.18
C VAL A 176 -7.74 -15.76 -23.51
N GLY A 177 -6.97 -16.48 -22.71
CA GLY A 177 -6.82 -17.93 -22.84
C GLY A 177 -8.15 -18.67 -22.58
N GLY A 178 -8.31 -19.84 -23.18
CA GLY A 178 -9.57 -20.59 -23.14
C GLY A 178 -9.80 -21.42 -21.87
N ALA A 179 -8.86 -21.40 -20.93
CA ALA A 179 -8.97 -22.12 -19.66
C ALA A 179 -8.45 -21.24 -18.52
N THR A 180 -9.08 -21.36 -17.36
CA THR A 180 -8.69 -20.71 -16.11
C THR A 180 -7.71 -21.55 -15.31
N GLY A 181 -6.96 -20.93 -14.42
CA GLY A 181 -5.96 -21.57 -13.56
C GLY A 181 -4.53 -21.16 -13.92
N ALA A 182 -3.56 -21.66 -13.18
CA ALA A 182 -2.17 -21.31 -13.33
C ALA A 182 -1.64 -21.65 -14.74
N ALA A 183 -1.35 -20.60 -15.53
CA ALA A 183 -0.83 -20.72 -16.88
C ALA A 183 -0.08 -19.44 -17.27
N ALA A 184 1.23 -19.52 -17.49
CA ALA A 184 2.01 -18.38 -17.95
C ALA A 184 1.60 -17.97 -19.37
N ILE A 185 1.73 -16.65 -19.67
CA ILE A 185 1.51 -16.14 -21.04
C ILE A 185 2.68 -15.25 -21.45
N SER A 186 3.16 -15.44 -22.69
CA SER A 186 4.12 -14.55 -23.30
C SER A 186 3.94 -14.47 -24.80
N ILE A 187 4.23 -13.30 -25.37
CA ILE A 187 4.28 -13.08 -26.82
C ILE A 187 5.73 -12.89 -27.21
N ASN A 188 6.24 -13.80 -28.02
CA ASN A 188 7.64 -13.89 -28.37
C ASN A 188 7.91 -13.29 -29.76
N ALA A 189 9.19 -13.00 -30.06
CA ALA A 189 9.58 -12.60 -31.41
C ALA A 189 9.36 -13.75 -32.38
N VAL A 190 8.93 -13.45 -33.61
CA VAL A 190 8.85 -14.44 -34.67
C VAL A 190 10.21 -14.69 -35.30
N SER A 191 10.36 -15.86 -35.90
CA SER A 191 11.62 -16.27 -36.53
C SER A 191 12.02 -15.38 -37.72
N SER A 192 11.04 -14.93 -38.51
CA SER A 192 11.23 -14.05 -39.68
C SER A 192 9.87 -13.63 -40.24
N GLY A 193 9.81 -12.54 -40.99
CA GLY A 193 8.59 -12.08 -41.68
C GLY A 193 7.79 -11.10 -40.84
N THR A 194 6.49 -10.93 -41.14
CA THR A 194 5.60 -9.97 -40.48
C THR A 194 5.19 -10.48 -39.11
N ASP A 195 5.61 -9.80 -38.05
CA ASP A 195 5.31 -10.10 -36.64
C ASP A 195 3.98 -9.47 -36.23
N LEU A 196 2.96 -10.30 -36.10
CA LEU A 196 1.63 -9.87 -35.64
C LEU A 196 1.59 -9.55 -34.16
N GLY A 197 2.48 -10.12 -33.34
CA GLY A 197 2.59 -9.75 -31.93
C GLY A 197 2.94 -8.27 -31.76
N THR A 198 3.83 -7.74 -32.62
CA THR A 198 4.16 -6.32 -32.66
C THR A 198 3.04 -5.49 -33.26
N LEU A 199 2.46 -5.91 -34.40
CA LEU A 199 1.41 -5.15 -35.09
C LEU A 199 0.12 -5.02 -34.26
N LEU A 200 -0.25 -6.07 -33.50
CA LEU A 200 -1.43 -6.06 -32.62
C LEU A 200 -1.20 -5.27 -31.31
N GLY A 201 0.05 -4.84 -31.08
CA GLY A 201 0.41 -4.16 -29.84
C GLY A 201 0.58 -5.11 -28.65
N TRP A 202 0.79 -6.42 -28.89
CA TRP A 202 0.98 -7.42 -27.83
C TRP A 202 2.44 -7.55 -27.36
N ARG A 203 3.34 -6.76 -27.96
CA ARG A 203 4.77 -6.70 -27.63
C ARG A 203 5.31 -5.28 -27.52
N SER A 204 4.45 -4.31 -27.21
CA SER A 204 4.86 -2.91 -27.01
C SER A 204 5.47 -2.75 -25.61
N ALA A 205 6.71 -2.30 -25.55
CA ALA A 205 7.42 -2.13 -24.28
C ALA A 205 6.72 -1.08 -23.40
N GLY A 206 6.30 -1.46 -22.20
CA GLY A 206 5.67 -0.58 -21.21
C GLY A 206 4.19 -0.26 -21.42
N GLU A 207 3.57 -0.72 -22.52
CA GLU A 207 2.17 -0.45 -22.82
C GLU A 207 1.32 -1.72 -22.89
N THR A 208 1.92 -2.86 -23.24
CA THR A 208 1.24 -4.16 -23.24
C THR A 208 1.11 -4.68 -21.81
N ILE A 209 -0.09 -5.14 -21.44
CA ILE A 209 -0.33 -5.79 -20.17
C ILE A 209 -0.37 -7.30 -20.40
N LEU A 210 0.55 -8.01 -19.78
CA LEU A 210 0.60 -9.47 -19.73
C LEU A 210 0.21 -9.91 -18.32
N SER A 211 -0.81 -10.76 -18.21
CA SER A 211 -1.27 -11.31 -16.94
C SER A 211 -1.35 -12.83 -17.05
N ASP A 212 -0.57 -13.52 -16.26
CA ASP A 212 -0.65 -14.98 -16.18
C ASP A 212 -2.00 -15.42 -15.63
N GLY A 213 -2.45 -16.58 -16.05
CA GLY A 213 -3.57 -17.25 -15.42
C GLY A 213 -3.19 -17.70 -14.00
N ALA A 214 -4.15 -17.62 -13.09
CA ALA A 214 -3.95 -17.98 -11.69
C ALA A 214 -5.13 -18.77 -11.14
N ALA A 215 -4.88 -19.58 -10.11
CA ALA A 215 -5.93 -20.15 -9.29
C ALA A 215 -6.61 -19.07 -8.43
N ALA A 216 -7.79 -19.37 -7.89
CA ALA A 216 -8.39 -18.55 -6.85
C ALA A 216 -7.42 -18.44 -5.66
N ILE A 217 -7.41 -17.27 -5.02
CA ILE A 217 -6.58 -17.00 -3.84
C ILE A 217 -7.45 -16.35 -2.76
N GLU A 218 -7.28 -16.77 -1.51
CA GLU A 218 -7.95 -16.09 -0.41
C GLU A 218 -7.39 -14.66 -0.23
N PRO A 219 -8.22 -13.68 0.15
CA PRO A 219 -7.76 -12.31 0.31
C PRO A 219 -6.57 -12.16 1.26
N VAL A 220 -6.53 -12.90 2.36
CA VAL A 220 -5.43 -12.88 3.33
C VAL A 220 -4.12 -13.35 2.71
N ASP A 221 -4.16 -14.42 1.89
CA ASP A 221 -2.98 -14.94 1.21
C ASP A 221 -2.49 -13.95 0.14
N ALA A 222 -3.41 -13.28 -0.57
CA ALA A 222 -3.05 -12.25 -1.54
C ALA A 222 -2.31 -11.08 -0.89
N VAL A 223 -2.74 -10.63 0.30
CA VAL A 223 -2.03 -9.60 1.06
C VAL A 223 -0.67 -10.08 1.52
N ALA A 224 -0.60 -11.29 2.10
CA ALA A 224 0.63 -11.86 2.64
C ALA A 224 1.69 -12.08 1.55
N ASP A 225 1.32 -12.69 0.42
CA ASP A 225 2.20 -12.96 -0.71
C ASP A 225 2.77 -11.67 -1.31
N LEU A 226 1.91 -10.67 -1.53
CA LEU A 226 2.36 -9.38 -2.06
C LEU A 226 3.20 -8.58 -1.05
N ALA A 227 2.89 -8.63 0.24
CA ALA A 227 3.70 -7.98 1.27
C ALA A 227 5.09 -8.61 1.41
N ALA A 228 5.22 -9.92 1.15
CA ALA A 228 6.51 -10.61 1.15
C ALA A 228 7.42 -10.19 -0.02
N VAL A 229 6.84 -9.80 -1.16
CA VAL A 229 7.57 -9.36 -2.35
C VAL A 229 7.81 -7.85 -2.35
N ASP A 230 6.80 -7.09 -1.98
CA ASP A 230 6.82 -5.62 -1.93
C ASP A 230 6.00 -5.11 -0.73
N ASN A 231 6.71 -4.63 0.29
CA ASN A 231 6.12 -4.07 1.51
C ASN A 231 6.03 -2.53 1.48
N ASN A 232 6.17 -1.88 0.32
CA ASN A 232 6.16 -0.42 0.17
C ASN A 232 4.74 0.18 0.28
N PHE A 233 4.07 -0.07 1.39
CA PHE A 233 2.78 0.52 1.74
C PHE A 233 2.60 0.55 3.26
N ALA A 234 1.69 1.37 3.77
CA ALA A 234 1.41 1.47 5.22
C ALA A 234 -0.06 1.27 5.57
N SER A 235 -0.96 1.41 4.61
CA SER A 235 -2.37 1.06 4.78
C SER A 235 -2.86 0.28 3.58
N PHE A 236 -3.89 -0.54 3.79
CA PHE A 236 -4.49 -1.30 2.70
C PHE A 236 -5.98 -1.52 2.92
N LEU A 237 -6.69 -1.75 1.84
CA LEU A 237 -8.10 -2.09 1.80
C LEU A 237 -8.44 -2.91 0.55
N PHE A 238 -9.63 -3.47 0.53
CA PHE A 238 -10.21 -4.14 -0.63
C PHE A 238 -11.36 -3.29 -1.17
N ASN A 239 -11.44 -3.16 -2.48
CA ASN A 239 -12.56 -2.44 -3.12
C ASN A 239 -13.81 -3.31 -3.33
N GLU A 240 -13.69 -4.62 -3.19
CA GLU A 240 -14.80 -5.56 -3.23
C GLU A 240 -15.31 -5.91 -1.82
N THR A 241 -16.55 -6.37 -1.76
CA THR A 241 -17.15 -6.84 -0.51
C THR A 241 -16.56 -8.19 -0.13
N LEU A 242 -16.01 -8.29 1.07
CA LEU A 242 -15.49 -9.51 1.66
C LEU A 242 -16.52 -10.12 2.64
N THR A 243 -16.43 -11.41 2.85
CA THR A 243 -17.17 -12.10 3.92
C THR A 243 -16.57 -11.78 5.30
N ASP A 244 -17.36 -11.89 6.36
CA ASP A 244 -16.88 -11.65 7.73
C ASP A 244 -15.69 -12.57 8.10
N ALA A 245 -15.67 -13.81 7.61
CA ALA A 245 -14.55 -14.73 7.81
C ALA A 245 -13.26 -14.27 7.13
N GLN A 246 -13.36 -13.73 5.91
CA GLN A 246 -12.22 -13.18 5.19
C GLN A 246 -11.70 -11.91 5.86
N ILE A 247 -12.60 -11.03 6.31
CA ILE A 247 -12.26 -9.83 7.06
C ILE A 247 -11.49 -10.18 8.33
N LEU A 248 -11.98 -11.17 9.10
CA LEU A 248 -11.33 -11.65 10.32
C LEU A 248 -9.93 -12.22 10.01
N ALA A 249 -9.79 -13.06 9.01
CA ALA A 249 -8.50 -13.65 8.63
C ALA A 249 -7.46 -12.57 8.24
N ILE A 250 -7.88 -11.54 7.50
CA ILE A 250 -7.01 -10.41 7.15
C ILE A 250 -6.62 -9.61 8.40
N ALA A 251 -7.56 -9.37 9.30
CA ALA A 251 -7.32 -8.64 10.54
C ALA A 251 -6.33 -9.38 11.44
N GLU A 252 -6.51 -10.69 11.63
CA GLU A 252 -5.60 -11.55 12.39
C GLU A 252 -4.19 -11.57 11.76
N TRP A 253 -4.10 -11.68 10.44
CA TRP A 253 -2.81 -11.55 9.75
C TRP A 253 -2.16 -10.18 10.03
N ASN A 254 -2.91 -9.08 9.91
CA ASN A 254 -2.40 -7.73 10.15
C ASN A 254 -1.89 -7.55 11.59
N ASP A 255 -2.55 -8.11 12.57
CA ASP A 255 -2.14 -8.08 13.99
C ASP A 255 -0.77 -8.74 14.18
N THR A 256 -0.51 -9.86 13.48
CA THR A 256 0.80 -10.53 13.53
C THR A 256 1.94 -9.71 12.92
N GLN A 257 1.64 -8.67 12.11
CA GLN A 257 2.64 -7.80 11.48
C GLN A 257 3.24 -6.76 12.43
N ASN A 258 2.87 -6.78 13.71
CA ASN A 258 3.46 -5.92 14.74
C ASN A 258 3.40 -4.43 14.38
N ASN A 259 2.20 -3.91 14.10
CA ASN A 259 1.95 -2.51 13.73
C ASN A 259 2.74 -2.03 12.49
N MET A 260 2.82 -2.85 11.46
CA MET A 260 3.46 -2.47 10.19
C MET A 260 2.47 -1.87 9.20
N TYR A 261 1.20 -2.25 9.28
CA TYR A 261 0.15 -1.84 8.34
C TYR A 261 -1.14 -1.49 9.08
N MET A 262 -1.96 -0.65 8.45
CA MET A 262 -3.31 -0.31 8.88
C MET A 262 -4.29 -0.94 7.89
N TYR A 263 -5.05 -1.94 8.33
CA TYR A 263 -6.14 -2.52 7.55
C TYR A 263 -7.38 -1.65 7.66
N LEU A 264 -7.91 -1.19 6.53
CA LEU A 264 -9.06 -0.29 6.47
C LEU A 264 -10.24 -0.99 5.80
N LYS A 265 -11.43 -0.88 6.39
CA LYS A 265 -12.66 -1.44 5.82
C LYS A 265 -13.85 -0.52 6.04
N ALA A 266 -14.82 -0.62 5.13
CA ALA A 266 -16.13 -0.02 5.29
C ALA A 266 -17.07 -0.90 6.12
N ALA A 267 -17.95 -0.27 6.92
CA ALA A 267 -19.15 -0.91 7.47
C ALA A 267 -20.36 -0.34 6.73
N ALA A 268 -21.10 -1.17 6.03
CA ALA A 268 -22.23 -0.75 5.20
C ALA A 268 -23.37 -0.10 6.01
N THR A 269 -23.50 -0.46 7.28
CA THR A 269 -24.53 0.08 8.20
C THR A 269 -24.00 0.12 9.63
N SER A 270 -24.68 0.85 10.51
CA SER A 270 -24.40 0.83 11.95
C SER A 270 -24.61 -0.56 12.58
N THR A 271 -25.49 -1.38 12.02
CA THR A 271 -25.65 -2.78 12.45
C THR A 271 -24.42 -3.61 12.10
N GLN A 272 -23.90 -3.48 10.88
CA GLN A 272 -22.66 -4.13 10.48
C GLN A 272 -21.47 -3.65 11.33
N ALA A 273 -21.39 -2.37 11.65
CA ALA A 273 -20.39 -1.85 12.57
C ALA A 273 -20.40 -2.54 13.95
N GLY A 274 -21.58 -2.90 14.45
CA GLY A 274 -21.71 -3.68 15.68
C GLY A 274 -21.23 -5.13 15.54
N VAL A 275 -21.48 -5.78 14.39
CA VAL A 275 -20.97 -7.10 14.05
C VAL A 275 -19.44 -7.07 13.94
N ASP A 276 -18.92 -6.08 13.21
CA ASP A 276 -17.48 -5.87 13.05
C ASP A 276 -16.79 -5.66 14.40
N TYR A 277 -17.37 -4.83 15.28
CA TYR A 277 -16.84 -4.62 16.62
C TYR A 277 -16.78 -5.91 17.44
N ALA A 278 -17.84 -6.71 17.41
CA ALA A 278 -17.88 -7.99 18.13
C ALA A 278 -16.80 -8.98 17.67
N ALA A 279 -16.42 -8.94 16.38
CA ALA A 279 -15.42 -9.81 15.81
C ALA A 279 -13.98 -9.28 15.93
N LEU A 280 -13.79 -7.94 15.92
CA LEU A 280 -12.48 -7.31 15.70
C LEU A 280 -11.98 -6.47 16.90
N ALA A 281 -12.77 -6.33 17.99
CA ALA A 281 -12.49 -5.37 19.07
C ALA A 281 -11.11 -5.49 19.72
N ASP A 282 -10.56 -6.71 19.79
CA ASP A 282 -9.28 -7.00 20.42
C ASP A 282 -8.13 -7.22 19.40
N ILE A 283 -8.38 -6.94 18.11
CA ILE A 283 -7.40 -7.13 17.02
C ILE A 283 -6.80 -5.77 16.62
N SER A 284 -5.48 -5.65 16.74
CA SER A 284 -4.77 -4.38 16.51
C SER A 284 -4.72 -3.97 15.04
N GLY A 285 -4.70 -2.67 14.77
CA GLY A 285 -4.42 -2.10 13.45
C GLY A 285 -5.57 -2.14 12.44
N VAL A 286 -6.80 -2.41 12.87
CA VAL A 286 -7.99 -2.44 12.01
C VAL A 286 -8.80 -1.16 12.16
N GLY A 287 -9.02 -0.44 11.08
CA GLY A 287 -9.85 0.77 11.02
C GLY A 287 -11.18 0.49 10.32
N VAL A 288 -12.29 0.56 11.06
CA VAL A 288 -13.65 0.42 10.51
C VAL A 288 -14.26 1.81 10.36
N THR A 289 -14.80 2.12 9.18
CA THR A 289 -15.46 3.40 8.89
C THR A 289 -16.85 3.13 8.32
N LEU A 290 -17.87 3.88 8.78
CA LEU A 290 -19.20 3.80 8.21
C LEU A 290 -19.15 4.22 6.74
N GLU A 291 -19.68 3.36 5.86
CA GLU A 291 -19.69 3.58 4.42
C GLU A 291 -20.52 4.82 4.06
N ASP A 292 -20.00 5.61 3.13
CA ASP A 292 -20.73 6.63 2.42
C ASP A 292 -21.10 6.09 1.03
N ALA A 293 -22.39 6.08 0.69
CA ALA A 293 -22.89 5.54 -0.58
C ALA A 293 -22.37 6.30 -1.81
N THR A 294 -21.84 7.50 -1.65
CA THR A 294 -21.35 8.38 -2.71
C THR A 294 -19.85 8.67 -2.63
N GLY A 295 -19.21 8.24 -1.56
CA GLY A 295 -17.80 8.52 -1.26
C GLY A 295 -17.03 7.26 -0.89
N TYR A 296 -15.80 7.49 -0.43
CA TYR A 296 -14.86 6.44 -0.06
C TYR A 296 -14.34 6.72 1.36
N ALA A 297 -15.27 6.79 2.33
CA ALA A 297 -14.97 7.21 3.70
C ALA A 297 -13.95 6.29 4.40
N GLU A 298 -13.93 5.02 4.04
CA GLU A 298 -12.95 4.05 4.54
C GLU A 298 -11.50 4.36 4.13
N MET A 299 -11.31 5.11 3.05
CA MET A 299 -9.97 5.51 2.58
C MET A 299 -9.38 6.67 3.39
N VAL A 300 -10.20 7.41 4.12
CA VAL A 300 -9.79 8.64 4.84
C VAL A 300 -8.55 8.43 5.71
N PRO A 301 -8.46 7.40 6.57
CA PRO A 301 -7.26 7.19 7.39
C PRO A 301 -6.00 6.96 6.55
N GLY A 302 -6.10 6.18 5.48
CA GLY A 302 -4.99 5.92 4.56
C GLY A 302 -4.53 7.18 3.82
N ILE A 303 -5.47 8.06 3.43
CA ILE A 303 -5.17 9.36 2.79
C ILE A 303 -4.40 10.27 3.75
N ILE A 304 -4.86 10.38 5.00
CA ILE A 304 -4.19 11.21 6.03
C ILE A 304 -2.77 10.69 6.27
N LEU A 305 -2.60 9.37 6.42
CA LEU A 305 -1.29 8.76 6.61
C LEU A 305 -0.37 9.04 5.41
N ALA A 306 -0.82 8.81 4.19
CA ALA A 306 -0.03 9.01 2.98
C ALA A 306 0.30 10.49 2.69
N ALA A 307 -0.52 11.42 3.17
CA ALA A 307 -0.27 12.85 3.08
C ALA A 307 0.61 13.38 4.22
N THR A 308 0.92 12.57 5.25
CA THR A 308 1.77 12.99 6.36
C THR A 308 3.24 12.98 5.94
N ASP A 309 3.86 14.14 5.96
CA ASP A 309 5.27 14.33 5.59
C ASP A 309 6.13 14.41 6.86
N TYR A 310 6.63 13.28 7.32
CA TYR A 310 7.44 13.18 8.54
C TYR A 310 8.82 13.87 8.44
N THR A 311 9.17 14.46 7.31
CA THR A 311 10.35 15.33 7.19
C THR A 311 10.08 16.75 7.70
N ARG A 312 8.82 17.10 7.97
CA ARG A 312 8.42 18.43 8.44
C ARG A 312 8.27 18.50 9.95
N ARG A 313 8.44 19.69 10.47
CA ARG A 313 8.20 19.97 11.89
C ARG A 313 6.71 19.79 12.23
N SER A 314 6.42 19.12 13.36
CA SER A 314 5.05 18.89 13.86
C SER A 314 4.15 18.27 12.77
N ALA A 315 4.67 17.29 12.05
CA ALA A 315 3.99 16.64 10.95
C ALA A 315 2.87 15.69 11.37
N SER A 316 2.96 15.13 12.59
CA SER A 316 1.95 14.22 13.14
C SER A 316 0.55 14.85 13.08
N GLN A 317 -0.42 14.15 12.50
CA GLN A 317 -1.77 14.68 12.25
C GLN A 317 -2.81 14.01 13.13
N ASN A 318 -3.73 14.82 13.67
CA ASN A 318 -4.94 14.29 14.26
C ASN A 318 -5.88 13.82 13.14
N TYR A 319 -6.39 12.61 13.24
CA TYR A 319 -7.34 12.04 12.27
C TYR A 319 -8.75 12.61 12.44
N MET A 320 -9.13 12.99 13.66
CA MET A 320 -10.37 13.74 13.90
C MET A 320 -10.25 15.18 13.40
N PHE A 321 -11.38 15.81 13.08
CA PHE A 321 -11.49 17.20 12.59
C PHE A 321 -10.87 17.44 11.20
N GLN A 322 -10.65 16.40 10.40
CA GLN A 322 -10.27 16.53 9.00
C GLN A 322 -11.53 16.63 8.13
N THR A 323 -11.48 17.54 7.15
CA THR A 323 -12.59 17.80 6.23
C THR A 323 -12.30 17.13 4.88
N PHE A 324 -13.29 16.41 4.38
CA PHE A 324 -13.25 15.73 3.08
C PHE A 324 -14.50 16.11 2.27
N ASP A 325 -14.48 15.86 0.99
CA ASP A 325 -15.66 15.97 0.11
C ASP A 325 -16.49 14.67 0.24
N LEU A 326 -17.23 14.59 1.36
CA LEU A 326 -18.06 13.45 1.76
C LEU A 326 -19.38 13.97 2.31
N ASP A 327 -20.43 13.18 2.13
CA ASP A 327 -21.72 13.42 2.77
C ASP A 327 -21.70 13.04 4.25
N ALA A 328 -22.19 13.93 5.10
CA ALA A 328 -22.25 13.67 6.53
C ALA A 328 -23.44 12.77 6.87
N LEU A 329 -23.19 11.49 7.06
CA LEU A 329 -24.21 10.48 7.36
C LEU A 329 -24.68 10.53 8.82
N VAL A 330 -23.81 10.98 9.73
CA VAL A 330 -24.09 11.01 11.17
C VAL A 330 -24.34 12.45 11.60
N THR A 331 -25.62 12.75 11.88
CA THR A 331 -26.10 14.10 12.22
C THR A 331 -26.79 14.16 13.59
N THR A 332 -26.89 13.03 14.31
CA THR A 332 -27.50 12.94 15.61
C THR A 332 -26.55 12.38 16.65
N GLU A 333 -26.67 12.87 17.89
CA GLU A 333 -25.86 12.40 19.02
C GLU A 333 -26.07 10.90 19.29
N ALA A 334 -27.32 10.41 19.16
CA ALA A 334 -27.64 9.01 19.39
C ALA A 334 -26.90 8.08 18.39
N ALA A 335 -26.87 8.45 17.11
CA ALA A 335 -26.12 7.70 16.08
C ALA A 335 -24.62 7.77 16.35
N ALA A 336 -24.09 8.95 16.69
CA ALA A 336 -22.69 9.14 17.04
C ALA A 336 -22.29 8.25 18.24
N ASN A 337 -23.05 8.27 19.32
CA ASN A 337 -22.78 7.46 20.52
C ASN A 337 -22.81 5.96 20.22
N THR A 338 -23.69 5.51 19.34
CA THR A 338 -23.76 4.10 18.92
C THR A 338 -22.47 3.69 18.18
N LEU A 339 -22.05 4.48 17.19
CA LEU A 339 -20.85 4.19 16.41
C LEU A 339 -19.57 4.34 17.24
N ASP A 340 -19.51 5.33 18.13
CA ASP A 340 -18.42 5.49 19.09
C ASP A 340 -18.28 4.27 19.99
N GLY A 341 -19.40 3.69 20.44
CA GLY A 341 -19.44 2.45 21.21
C GLY A 341 -18.91 1.24 20.46
N TYR A 342 -19.02 1.25 19.13
CA TYR A 342 -18.48 0.20 18.23
C TYR A 342 -17.09 0.53 17.67
N ARG A 343 -16.44 1.61 18.14
CA ARG A 343 -15.16 2.09 17.57
C ARG A 343 -15.21 2.23 16.04
N CYS A 344 -16.38 2.49 15.49
CA CYS A 344 -16.58 2.73 14.08
C CYS A 344 -16.40 4.22 13.79
N ASN A 345 -15.50 4.55 12.89
CA ASN A 345 -15.31 5.91 12.43
C ASN A 345 -16.42 6.32 11.46
N TYR A 346 -16.64 7.61 11.31
CA TYR A 346 -17.69 8.12 10.43
C TYR A 346 -17.43 9.58 10.03
N TYR A 347 -18.01 10.00 8.92
CA TYR A 347 -18.08 11.41 8.56
C TYR A 347 -19.37 11.99 9.14
N GLY A 348 -19.22 12.89 10.10
CA GLY A 348 -20.35 13.42 10.87
C GLY A 348 -20.45 14.93 10.79
N GLN A 349 -21.62 15.46 11.15
CA GLN A 349 -21.94 16.87 11.11
C GLN A 349 -22.37 17.36 12.47
N THR A 350 -21.85 18.52 12.88
CA THR A 350 -22.36 19.32 13.98
C THR A 350 -22.86 20.67 13.47
N GLN A 351 -23.64 21.38 14.28
CA GLN A 351 -24.19 22.67 13.91
C GLN A 351 -23.88 23.73 14.98
N GLN A 352 -23.48 24.91 14.52
CA GLN A 352 -23.33 26.08 15.38
C GLN A 352 -23.80 27.34 14.66
N ALA A 353 -24.66 28.12 15.27
CA ALA A 353 -25.19 29.37 14.74
C ALA A 353 -25.80 29.25 13.32
N GLY A 354 -26.45 28.13 13.02
CA GLY A 354 -27.01 27.83 11.69
C GLY A 354 -25.98 27.35 10.64
N GLN A 355 -24.71 27.20 11.00
CA GLN A 355 -23.69 26.67 10.13
C GLN A 355 -23.46 25.19 10.42
N ASN A 356 -23.46 24.39 9.36
CA ASN A 356 -23.11 22.98 9.43
C ASN A 356 -21.61 22.80 9.31
N LEU A 357 -21.02 22.07 10.24
CA LEU A 357 -19.60 21.75 10.28
C LEU A 357 -19.44 20.23 10.18
N SER A 358 -18.92 19.76 9.05
CA SER A 358 -18.74 18.33 8.77
C SER A 358 -17.27 17.96 8.81
N PHE A 359 -16.93 16.85 9.48
CA PHE A 359 -15.57 16.37 9.61
C PHE A 359 -15.54 14.88 9.98
N TYR A 360 -14.39 14.25 9.72
CA TYR A 360 -14.14 12.84 10.06
C TYR A 360 -14.01 12.64 11.57
N GLN A 361 -14.62 11.61 12.08
CA GLN A 361 -14.69 11.23 13.49
C GLN A 361 -14.45 9.71 13.62
N ARG A 362 -13.78 9.17 14.59
CA ARG A 362 -12.98 9.83 15.66
C ARG A 362 -11.48 9.63 15.41
N GLY A 363 -11.09 8.80 14.42
CA GLY A 363 -9.71 8.37 14.21
C GLY A 363 -9.30 7.30 15.22
N ILE A 364 -10.13 6.26 15.39
CA ILE A 364 -9.93 5.15 16.32
C ILE A 364 -9.81 3.84 15.54
N LEU A 365 -8.89 2.97 15.96
CA LEU A 365 -8.73 1.60 15.52
C LEU A 365 -9.37 0.62 16.50
N MET A 366 -9.58 -0.61 16.04
CA MET A 366 -9.77 -1.77 16.90
C MET A 366 -8.47 -2.07 17.66
N GLY A 367 -8.51 -2.96 18.63
CA GLY A 367 -7.37 -3.35 19.45
C GLY A 367 -7.74 -3.49 20.92
N GLY A 368 -6.95 -4.24 21.67
CA GLY A 368 -7.12 -4.46 23.09
C GLY A 368 -6.63 -3.28 23.95
N LEU A 369 -6.60 -3.49 25.26
CA LEU A 369 -6.21 -2.45 26.24
C LEU A 369 -4.76 -1.97 26.12
N ASN A 370 -3.87 -2.81 25.58
CA ASN A 370 -2.44 -2.52 25.44
C ASN A 370 -2.07 -2.05 24.03
N ASP A 371 -3.02 -2.00 23.12
CA ASP A 371 -2.78 -1.64 21.73
C ASP A 371 -2.88 -0.13 21.48
N ALA A 372 -2.28 0.30 20.40
CA ALA A 372 -2.37 1.67 19.92
C ALA A 372 -3.71 1.87 19.17
N VAL A 373 -4.80 2.15 19.91
CA VAL A 373 -6.13 2.34 19.33
C VAL A 373 -6.35 3.71 18.69
N ASP A 374 -5.47 4.69 18.92
CA ASP A 374 -5.51 5.99 18.26
C ASP A 374 -4.79 5.92 16.92
N MET A 375 -5.47 6.23 15.81
CA MET A 375 -4.88 6.20 14.46
C MET A 375 -3.64 7.07 14.32
N ASN A 376 -3.61 8.24 15.00
CA ASN A 376 -2.44 9.09 15.01
C ASN A 376 -1.23 8.39 15.64
N VAL A 377 -1.43 7.76 16.80
CA VAL A 377 -0.37 7.05 17.51
C VAL A 377 0.10 5.83 16.71
N TYR A 378 -0.83 5.08 16.13
CA TYR A 378 -0.54 3.91 15.31
C TYR A 378 0.26 4.29 14.05
N ALA A 379 -0.15 5.33 13.33
CA ALA A 379 0.55 5.83 12.16
C ALA A 379 1.98 6.31 12.48
N ASN A 380 2.14 7.00 13.60
CA ASN A 380 3.44 7.45 14.09
C ASN A 380 4.36 6.28 14.41
N GLU A 381 3.82 5.19 14.98
CA GLU A 381 4.57 3.96 15.27
C GLU A 381 5.00 3.25 13.98
N ILE A 382 4.15 3.17 12.95
CA ILE A 382 4.52 2.64 11.63
C ILE A 382 5.77 3.37 11.10
N TRP A 383 5.74 4.71 11.11
CA TRP A 383 6.87 5.50 10.64
C TRP A 383 8.12 5.31 11.50
N LEU A 384 8.00 5.34 12.83
CA LEU A 384 9.14 5.26 13.74
C LEU A 384 9.87 3.91 13.61
N LYS A 385 9.13 2.81 13.54
CA LYS A 385 9.69 1.46 13.32
C LYS A 385 10.42 1.34 12.00
N ASP A 386 9.81 1.87 10.93
CA ASP A 386 10.41 1.86 9.60
C ASP A 386 11.72 2.65 9.58
N ALA A 387 11.71 3.88 10.09
CA ALA A 387 12.88 4.74 10.16
C ALA A 387 14.02 4.13 11.01
N ALA A 388 13.69 3.51 12.15
CA ALA A 388 14.67 2.84 13.00
C ALA A 388 15.25 1.60 12.29
N GLY A 389 14.40 0.78 11.65
CA GLY A 389 14.84 -0.40 10.90
C GLY A 389 15.78 -0.04 9.76
N VAL A 390 15.44 0.99 8.98
CA VAL A 390 16.27 1.50 7.87
C VAL A 390 17.59 2.08 8.38
N ALA A 391 17.59 2.82 9.49
CA ALA A 391 18.81 3.35 10.08
C ALA A 391 19.76 2.23 10.50
N ILE A 392 19.25 1.20 11.18
CA ILE A 392 20.04 0.05 11.62
C ILE A 392 20.61 -0.74 10.43
N ILE A 393 19.80 -1.10 9.45
CA ILE A 393 20.29 -1.86 8.29
C ILE A 393 21.34 -1.06 7.49
N ASN A 394 21.17 0.25 7.34
CA ASN A 394 22.12 1.10 6.67
C ASN A 394 23.46 1.19 7.44
N LEU A 395 23.43 1.20 8.78
CA LEU A 395 24.66 1.08 9.58
C LEU A 395 25.39 -0.23 9.31
N LEU A 396 24.66 -1.35 9.33
CA LEU A 396 25.23 -2.69 9.11
C LEU A 396 25.80 -2.85 7.69
N LEU A 397 25.19 -2.19 6.69
CA LEU A 397 25.67 -2.21 5.31
C LEU A 397 26.84 -1.26 5.05
N ALA A 398 26.92 -0.15 5.80
CA ALA A 398 27.95 0.87 5.61
C ALA A 398 29.27 0.53 6.27
N LEU A 399 29.26 -0.22 7.38
CA LEU A 399 30.45 -0.57 8.13
C LEU A 399 30.94 -1.97 7.75
N THR A 400 32.25 -2.14 7.75
CA THR A 400 32.87 -3.47 7.55
C THR A 400 32.50 -4.43 8.67
N GLN A 401 32.28 -3.92 9.88
CA GLN A 401 31.86 -4.67 11.05
C GLN A 401 31.32 -3.72 12.11
N VAL A 402 30.21 -4.11 12.75
CA VAL A 402 29.74 -3.53 14.01
C VAL A 402 30.20 -4.50 15.11
N SER A 403 31.13 -4.08 15.95
CA SER A 403 31.75 -4.96 16.94
C SER A 403 30.82 -5.25 18.12
N ALA A 404 30.83 -6.49 18.63
CA ALA A 404 30.05 -6.88 19.80
C ALA A 404 30.70 -6.39 21.12
N ASN A 405 30.84 -5.07 21.26
CA ASN A 405 31.45 -4.40 22.39
C ASN A 405 30.79 -3.02 22.62
N THR A 406 31.38 -2.23 23.55
CA THR A 406 30.89 -0.88 23.87
C THR A 406 30.87 0.07 22.65
N GLU A 407 31.80 -0.09 21.71
CA GLU A 407 31.87 0.74 20.51
C GLU A 407 30.67 0.46 19.60
N GLY A 408 30.39 -0.82 19.27
CA GLY A 408 29.23 -1.18 18.45
C GLY A 408 27.90 -0.82 19.12
N ARG A 409 27.80 -0.97 20.47
CA ARG A 409 26.66 -0.43 21.22
C ARG A 409 26.48 1.06 21.00
N SER A 410 27.56 1.84 21.10
CA SER A 410 27.51 3.30 20.93
C SER A 410 27.14 3.70 19.50
N GLN A 411 27.59 2.96 18.48
CA GLN A 411 27.23 3.19 17.07
C GLN A 411 25.73 2.97 16.84
N ILE A 412 25.17 1.88 17.37
CA ILE A 412 23.73 1.59 17.28
C ILE A 412 22.91 2.66 18.01
N MET A 413 23.33 3.04 19.22
CA MET A 413 22.63 4.10 19.97
C MET A 413 22.68 5.45 19.25
N ALA A 414 23.79 5.81 18.62
CA ALA A 414 23.94 7.07 17.90
C ALA A 414 22.97 7.19 16.72
N ILE A 415 22.84 6.15 15.91
CA ILE A 415 21.90 6.20 14.77
C ILE A 415 20.43 6.19 15.21
N LEU A 416 20.10 5.47 16.29
CA LEU A 416 18.76 5.51 16.88
C LEU A 416 18.47 6.89 17.48
N GLN A 417 19.47 7.59 18.05
CA GLN A 417 19.34 8.96 18.52
C GLN A 417 18.95 9.90 17.36
N ASP A 418 19.56 9.76 16.18
CA ASP A 418 19.20 10.58 15.01
C ASP A 418 17.73 10.35 14.61
N VAL A 419 17.23 9.11 14.68
CA VAL A 419 15.82 8.80 14.43
C VAL A 419 14.91 9.40 15.49
N ILE A 420 15.30 9.35 16.76
CA ILE A 420 14.57 9.94 17.88
C ILE A 420 14.49 11.47 17.74
N ASP A 421 15.60 12.13 17.36
CA ASP A 421 15.63 13.56 17.13
C ASP A 421 14.69 13.98 15.98
N ARG A 422 14.63 13.18 14.92
CA ARG A 422 13.61 13.33 13.85
C ARG A 422 12.20 13.14 14.39
N ALA A 423 11.98 12.16 15.26
CA ALA A 423 10.68 11.87 15.88
C ALA A 423 10.20 13.01 16.81
N ILE A 424 11.12 13.67 17.52
CA ILE A 424 10.82 14.88 18.30
C ILE A 424 10.49 16.05 17.37
N PHE A 425 11.29 16.24 16.33
CA PHE A 425 11.09 17.34 15.37
C PHE A 425 9.75 17.27 14.66
N ASN A 426 9.35 16.08 14.22
CA ASN A 426 8.08 15.89 13.51
C ASN A 426 6.87 15.68 14.42
N GLY A 427 7.06 15.65 15.74
CA GLY A 427 5.98 15.59 16.74
C GLY A 427 5.43 14.18 16.99
N VAL A 428 6.16 13.13 16.64
CA VAL A 428 5.87 11.73 17.02
C VAL A 428 6.14 11.52 18.49
N ILE A 429 7.28 12.04 18.98
CA ILE A 429 7.68 12.03 20.39
C ILE A 429 7.49 13.42 20.98
N ILE A 430 6.85 13.49 22.14
CA ILE A 430 6.62 14.76 22.87
C ILE A 430 7.25 14.71 24.24
N ALA A 431 7.87 15.82 24.64
CA ALA A 431 8.41 16.02 25.97
C ALA A 431 7.40 16.66 26.92
N GLY A 432 7.63 16.55 28.23
CA GLY A 432 6.86 17.26 29.25
C GLY A 432 5.48 16.67 29.58
N LYS A 433 5.16 15.45 29.12
CA LYS A 433 3.92 14.78 29.45
C LYS A 433 3.98 14.21 30.88
N THR A 434 3.00 14.58 31.71
CA THR A 434 2.88 14.00 33.05
C THR A 434 2.51 12.52 32.99
N LEU A 435 3.33 11.67 33.57
CA LEU A 435 3.12 10.23 33.63
C LEU A 435 2.31 9.85 34.86
N THR A 436 1.38 8.91 34.71
CA THR A 436 0.66 8.30 35.82
C THR A 436 1.56 7.42 36.66
N THR A 437 1.17 7.11 37.91
CA THR A 437 1.93 6.22 38.78
C THR A 437 2.12 4.84 38.16
N LEU A 438 1.10 4.28 37.49
CA LEU A 438 1.20 2.99 36.80
C LEU A 438 2.22 3.03 35.65
N GLN A 439 2.21 4.10 34.86
CA GLN A 439 3.19 4.28 33.77
C GLN A 439 4.62 4.36 34.30
N LYS A 440 4.84 5.04 35.44
CA LYS A 440 6.16 5.12 36.06
C LYS A 440 6.63 3.76 36.55
N ILE A 441 5.77 2.99 37.20
CA ILE A 441 6.09 1.63 37.66
C ILE A 441 6.42 0.74 36.45
N TYR A 442 5.60 0.79 35.41
CA TYR A 442 5.82 0.00 34.19
C TYR A 442 7.15 0.33 33.50
N ILE A 443 7.52 1.62 33.43
CA ILE A 443 8.80 2.04 32.87
C ILE A 443 9.95 1.48 33.72
N ASN A 444 9.87 1.56 35.04
CA ASN A 444 10.91 1.03 35.93
C ASN A 444 11.07 -0.49 35.79
N GLU A 445 9.97 -1.22 35.69
CA GLU A 445 9.99 -2.67 35.48
C GLU A 445 10.61 -3.06 34.14
N LEU A 446 10.25 -2.31 33.07
CA LEU A 446 10.74 -2.56 31.71
C LEU A 446 12.22 -2.23 31.56
N THR A 447 12.68 -1.15 32.16
CA THR A 447 14.03 -0.63 31.97
C THR A 447 15.02 -1.11 33.02
N GLY A 448 14.55 -1.53 34.17
CA GLY A 448 15.39 -1.82 35.35
C GLY A 448 16.05 -0.57 35.94
N ASP A 449 15.64 0.62 35.55
CA ASP A 449 16.18 1.91 35.97
C ASP A 449 15.09 2.74 36.68
N ASP A 450 15.25 2.97 37.98
CA ASP A 450 14.28 3.73 38.78
C ASP A 450 14.15 5.20 38.38
N LEU A 451 15.08 5.71 37.59
CA LEU A 451 15.08 7.09 37.11
C LEU A 451 14.66 7.24 35.64
N ALA A 452 14.49 6.15 34.90
CA ALA A 452 14.14 6.17 33.50
C ALA A 452 12.86 6.99 33.20
N TRP A 453 11.83 6.89 34.07
CA TRP A 453 10.60 7.65 33.90
C TRP A 453 10.79 9.16 33.98
N HIS A 454 11.78 9.66 34.74
CA HIS A 454 12.13 11.08 34.79
C HIS A 454 12.63 11.56 33.43
N GLN A 455 13.47 10.76 32.78
CA GLN A 455 13.97 11.05 31.44
C GLN A 455 12.82 11.06 30.41
N VAL A 456 11.96 10.02 30.40
CA VAL A 456 10.79 9.95 29.52
C VAL A 456 9.86 11.15 29.73
N GLN A 457 9.62 11.56 30.99
CA GLN A 457 8.77 12.72 31.28
C GLN A 457 9.40 14.04 30.85
N SER A 458 10.70 14.23 31.04
CA SER A 458 11.37 15.53 30.82
C SER A 458 11.77 15.76 29.36
N ILE A 459 12.34 14.78 28.68
CA ILE A 459 12.82 14.89 27.29
C ILE A 459 12.01 14.06 26.28
N GLY A 460 11.07 13.24 26.76
CA GLY A 460 10.14 12.49 25.92
C GLY A 460 10.54 11.06 25.61
N TRP A 461 11.76 10.60 25.94
CA TRP A 461 12.22 9.27 25.60
C TRP A 461 13.33 8.76 26.55
N TRP A 462 13.53 7.45 26.53
CA TRP A 462 14.64 6.73 27.14
C TRP A 462 15.06 5.60 26.20
N LEU A 463 16.38 5.42 26.02
CA LEU A 463 16.94 4.43 25.11
C LEU A 463 18.08 3.68 25.81
N ASP A 464 18.06 2.37 25.71
CA ASP A 464 19.19 1.51 26.04
C ASP A 464 19.42 0.45 24.98
N CYS A 465 20.63 -0.09 24.93
CA CYS A 465 21.02 -1.16 24.02
C CYS A 465 21.94 -2.13 24.74
N VAL A 466 21.59 -3.40 24.75
CA VAL A 466 22.36 -4.48 25.36
C VAL A 466 22.91 -5.39 24.27
N ILE A 467 24.19 -5.74 24.38
CA ILE A 467 24.81 -6.73 23.48
C ILE A 467 25.01 -8.02 24.29
N GLU A 468 24.46 -9.11 23.79
CA GLU A 468 24.52 -10.42 24.41
C GLU A 468 24.87 -11.52 23.39
N SER A 469 25.54 -12.56 23.89
CA SER A 469 25.77 -13.75 23.07
C SER A 469 24.57 -14.69 23.13
N TYR A 470 24.30 -15.38 22.05
CA TYR A 470 23.29 -16.43 21.97
C TYR A 470 23.80 -17.58 21.11
N VAL A 471 23.21 -18.76 21.26
CA VAL A 471 23.48 -19.89 20.37
C VAL A 471 22.43 -19.90 19.26
N ASN A 472 22.87 -19.75 18.02
CA ASN A 472 22.00 -19.82 16.85
C ASN A 472 21.43 -21.25 16.72
N ALA A 473 20.11 -21.38 16.72
CA ALA A 473 19.43 -22.68 16.71
C ALA A 473 19.69 -23.50 15.43
N GLN A 474 19.96 -22.85 14.30
CA GLN A 474 20.20 -23.50 13.01
C GLN A 474 21.68 -23.90 12.84
N THR A 475 22.61 -23.00 13.20
CA THR A 475 24.05 -23.22 13.00
C THR A 475 24.74 -23.84 14.20
N GLN A 476 24.12 -23.82 15.39
CA GLN A 476 24.70 -24.25 16.68
C GLN A 476 25.98 -23.47 17.06
N LEU A 477 26.21 -22.33 16.46
CA LEU A 477 27.34 -21.44 16.74
C LEU A 477 26.96 -20.36 17.74
N THR A 478 27.93 -19.92 18.53
CA THR A 478 27.74 -18.72 19.39
C THR A 478 27.84 -17.48 18.53
N GLU A 479 26.78 -16.71 18.50
CA GLU A 479 26.65 -15.43 17.80
C GLU A 479 26.33 -14.32 18.80
N TYR A 480 26.41 -13.07 18.35
CA TYR A 480 26.08 -11.90 19.19
C TYR A 480 24.89 -11.16 18.56
N LYS A 481 23.97 -10.70 19.40
CA LYS A 481 22.87 -9.80 19.03
C LYS A 481 22.89 -8.54 19.89
N ALA A 482 22.46 -7.44 19.31
CA ALA A 482 22.16 -6.22 20.02
C ALA A 482 20.64 -6.09 20.18
N THR A 483 20.19 -5.92 21.40
CA THR A 483 18.77 -5.67 21.72
C THR A 483 18.64 -4.26 22.26
N TYR A 484 17.87 -3.39 21.59
CA TYR A 484 17.61 -2.05 22.11
C TYR A 484 16.18 -1.97 22.67
N THR A 485 16.02 -1.14 23.68
CA THR A 485 14.74 -0.78 24.28
C THR A 485 14.56 0.72 24.18
N LEU A 486 13.53 1.16 23.45
CA LEU A 486 13.13 2.55 23.33
C LEU A 486 11.78 2.75 24.04
N VAL A 487 11.78 3.54 25.09
CA VAL A 487 10.55 4.00 25.78
C VAL A 487 10.33 5.45 25.43
N TYR A 488 9.17 5.79 24.89
CA TYR A 488 8.90 7.17 24.48
C TYR A 488 7.49 7.65 24.84
N SER A 489 7.37 8.95 25.00
CA SER A 489 6.10 9.63 25.26
C SER A 489 5.40 9.93 23.93
N LYS A 490 4.33 9.18 23.65
CA LYS A 490 3.53 9.33 22.42
C LYS A 490 2.78 10.66 22.37
N ALA A 491 2.58 11.18 21.17
CA ALA A 491 1.80 12.38 20.89
C ALA A 491 0.29 12.05 20.88
N ASP A 492 -0.40 12.33 21.98
CA ASP A 492 -1.86 12.19 22.05
C ASP A 492 -2.55 13.46 21.51
N ALA A 493 -3.64 13.28 20.75
CA ALA A 493 -4.43 14.37 20.21
C ALA A 493 -5.57 14.78 21.16
N ILE A 494 -5.79 16.10 21.33
CA ILE A 494 -6.94 16.62 22.07
C ILE A 494 -8.19 16.50 21.19
N ARG A 495 -9.20 15.80 21.69
CA ARG A 495 -10.51 15.62 21.01
C ARG A 495 -11.67 16.35 21.68
N PHE A 496 -11.49 16.78 22.90
CA PHE A 496 -12.53 17.46 23.68
C PHE A 496 -11.91 18.52 24.59
N VAL A 497 -12.54 19.70 24.64
CA VAL A 497 -12.16 20.79 25.54
C VAL A 497 -13.35 21.17 26.39
N SER A 498 -13.18 21.15 27.72
CA SER A 498 -14.17 21.60 28.68
C SER A 498 -13.70 22.91 29.33
N GLY A 499 -14.54 23.89 29.44
CA GLY A 499 -14.27 25.18 30.08
C GLY A 499 -15.38 25.60 31.03
N THR A 500 -15.00 26.30 32.12
CA THR A 500 -15.96 26.89 33.07
C THR A 500 -15.72 28.39 33.15
N HIS A 501 -16.79 29.16 32.94
CA HIS A 501 -16.79 30.62 33.15
C HIS A 501 -17.54 30.93 34.43
N VAL A 502 -16.93 31.64 35.36
CA VAL A 502 -17.54 32.09 36.61
C VAL A 502 -17.65 33.62 36.58
N LEU A 503 -18.88 34.12 36.65
CA LEU A 503 -19.16 35.53 36.81
C LEU A 503 -19.32 35.84 38.32
N ILE A 504 -18.59 36.81 38.83
CA ILE A 504 -18.61 37.27 40.21
C ILE A 504 -19.26 38.63 40.27
#